data_f5bc0d783c10cd1da9cc4865f9079a3b
#
_entry.id   f5bc0d783c10cd1da9cc4865f9079a3b
#
_cell.length_a   1.000
_cell.length_b   1.000
_cell.length_c   1.000
_cell.angle_alpha   90.00
_cell.angle_beta   90.00
_cell.angle_gamma   90.00
#
_symmetry.space_group_name_H-M   'P 1'
#
loop_
_entity.id
_entity.type
_entity.pdbx_description
1 polymer ?
#
loop_
_entity_poly.entity_id
_entity_poly.type
_entity_poly.pdbx_seq_one_letter_code
_entity_poly.pdbx_strand_id
1 'polypeptide(L)'
;MGTICVTGTASGIGAATKAKLVAQGHRVIGVDLRDADVCGDLSKPADRQRIVDEVNALCGGVLDGLVPCAGVSTPVPNELIVRVNFYGTLAIVNGLRPALEKG
;
A
#
# COMPACT_ATOMS: atom_id res chain seq x y z
N MET A 1 -5.30 7.73 17.51
CA MET A 1 -5.53 6.59 16.60
C MET A 1 -5.82 7.11 15.21
N GLY A 2 -5.27 6.46 14.22
CA GLY A 2 -5.36 6.97 12.87
C GLY A 2 -5.72 5.90 11.85
N THR A 3 -5.86 6.32 10.61
CA THR A 3 -6.04 5.45 9.45
C THR A 3 -4.71 5.37 8.71
N ILE A 4 -4.20 4.15 8.55
CA ILE A 4 -2.88 3.90 7.99
C ILE A 4 -3.00 2.92 6.83
N CYS A 5 -2.43 3.29 5.70
CA CYS A 5 -2.34 2.39 4.55
C CYS A 5 -1.03 1.59 4.64
N VAL A 6 -1.13 0.28 4.53
CA VAL A 6 0.04 -0.61 4.50
C VAL A 6 0.00 -1.39 3.20
N THR A 7 1.06 -1.33 2.41
CA THR A 7 1.17 -2.16 1.21
C THR A 7 1.94 -3.44 1.54
N GLY A 8 1.59 -4.55 0.87
CA GLY A 8 2.21 -5.85 1.11
C GLY A 8 1.67 -6.59 2.33
N THR A 9 0.37 -6.44 2.62
CA THR A 9 -0.22 -6.96 3.87
C THR A 9 -0.54 -8.47 3.87
N ALA A 10 -0.47 -9.14 2.72
CA ALA A 10 -0.82 -10.56 2.64
C ALA A 10 0.22 -11.49 3.26
N SER A 11 1.46 -11.03 3.44
CA SER A 11 2.54 -11.87 3.97
C SER A 11 3.69 -11.04 4.55
N GLY A 12 4.59 -11.71 5.27
CA GLY A 12 5.87 -11.16 5.71
C GLY A 12 5.76 -9.91 6.61
N ILE A 13 6.61 -8.94 6.33
CA ILE A 13 6.73 -7.70 7.12
C ILE A 13 5.43 -6.90 7.10
N GLY A 14 4.78 -6.83 5.93
CA GLY A 14 3.52 -6.10 5.79
C GLY A 14 2.40 -6.70 6.65
N ALA A 15 2.27 -8.02 6.68
CA ALA A 15 1.29 -8.71 7.52
C ALA A 15 1.57 -8.46 9.01
N ALA A 16 2.81 -8.56 9.43
CA ALA A 16 3.21 -8.31 10.82
C ALA A 16 2.97 -6.84 11.22
N THR A 17 3.28 -5.91 10.34
CA THR A 17 3.06 -4.48 10.55
C THR A 17 1.57 -4.19 10.71
N LYS A 18 0.72 -4.74 9.84
CA LYS A 18 -0.73 -4.60 9.94
C LYS A 18 -1.24 -5.10 11.29
N ALA A 19 -0.84 -6.30 11.69
CA ALA A 19 -1.28 -6.89 12.94
C ALA A 19 -0.93 -6.00 14.14
N LYS A 20 0.28 -5.47 14.17
CA LYS A 20 0.74 -4.59 15.25
C LYS A 20 -0.03 -3.28 15.29
N LEU A 21 -0.27 -2.66 14.14
CA LEU A 21 -1.02 -1.40 14.06
C LEU A 21 -2.48 -1.59 14.49
N VAL A 22 -3.11 -2.67 14.07
CA VAL A 22 -4.47 -3.01 14.50
C VAL A 22 -4.53 -3.22 16.02
N ALA A 23 -3.55 -3.92 16.58
CA ALA A 23 -3.46 -4.15 18.02
C ALA A 23 -3.28 -2.83 18.80
N GLN A 24 -2.68 -1.81 18.19
CA GLN A 24 -2.52 -0.49 18.78
C GLN A 24 -3.75 0.42 18.59
N GLY A 25 -4.79 -0.08 17.96
CA GLY A 25 -6.05 0.65 17.80
C GLY A 25 -6.16 1.47 16.50
N HIS A 26 -5.24 1.31 15.56
CA HIS A 26 -5.31 1.99 14.27
C HIS A 26 -6.21 1.24 13.29
N ARG A 27 -6.86 1.99 12.41
CA ARG A 27 -7.52 1.42 11.24
C ARG A 27 -6.46 1.21 10.16
N VAL A 28 -6.36 0.00 9.62
CA VAL A 28 -5.40 -0.32 8.56
C VAL A 28 -6.13 -0.62 7.27
N ILE A 29 -5.74 0.08 6.21
CA ILE A 29 -6.14 -0.23 4.84
C ILE A 29 -5.00 -1.01 4.20
N GLY A 30 -5.22 -2.30 3.98
CA GLY A 30 -4.20 -3.18 3.40
C GLY A 30 -4.28 -3.21 1.88
N VAL A 31 -3.12 -3.20 1.25
CA VAL A 31 -2.96 -3.30 -0.20
C VAL A 31 -2.05 -4.46 -0.54
N ASP A 32 -2.48 -5.36 -1.40
CA ASP A 32 -1.65 -6.47 -1.90
C ASP A 32 -2.25 -7.03 -3.19
N LEU A 33 -1.62 -8.02 -3.76
CA LEU A 33 -2.15 -8.75 -4.92
C LEU A 33 -3.44 -9.48 -4.58
N ARG A 34 -3.56 -9.98 -3.34
CA ARG A 34 -4.71 -10.74 -2.84
C ARG A 34 -4.80 -10.58 -1.31
N ASP A 35 -5.91 -11.05 -0.76
CA ASP A 35 -6.13 -11.08 0.70
C ASP A 35 -5.91 -9.73 1.37
N ALA A 36 -6.41 -8.67 0.74
CA ALA A 36 -6.26 -7.30 1.20
C ALA A 36 -7.53 -6.50 0.96
N ASP A 37 -7.62 -5.35 1.61
CA ASP A 37 -8.77 -4.44 1.43
C ASP A 37 -8.82 -3.89 0.00
N VAL A 38 -7.65 -3.62 -0.56
CA VAL A 38 -7.48 -3.20 -1.95
C VAL A 38 -6.52 -4.16 -2.63
N CYS A 39 -6.98 -4.85 -3.65
CA CYS A 39 -6.17 -5.81 -4.38
C CYS A 39 -5.74 -5.24 -5.73
N GLY A 40 -4.47 -5.42 -6.08
CA GLY A 40 -3.95 -4.99 -7.37
C GLY A 40 -2.46 -5.28 -7.51
N ASP A 41 -1.98 -5.13 -8.74
CA ASP A 41 -0.59 -5.41 -9.12
C ASP A 41 0.18 -4.10 -9.31
N LEU A 42 1.11 -3.82 -8.42
CA LEU A 42 1.91 -2.59 -8.46
C LEU A 42 2.88 -2.52 -9.65
N SER A 43 3.07 -3.62 -10.38
CA SER A 43 3.85 -3.58 -11.62
C SER A 43 3.07 -2.99 -12.79
N LYS A 44 1.75 -2.81 -12.65
CA LYS A 44 0.86 -2.34 -13.73
C LYS A 44 0.39 -0.91 -13.47
N PRO A 45 0.66 0.05 -14.37
CA PRO A 45 0.25 1.45 -14.18
C PRO A 45 -1.24 1.64 -13.94
N ALA A 46 -2.10 0.90 -14.66
CA ALA A 46 -3.55 0.99 -14.47
C ALA A 46 -3.97 0.56 -13.07
N ASP A 47 -3.35 -0.48 -12.53
CA ASP A 47 -3.63 -0.97 -11.18
C ASP A 47 -3.16 0.03 -10.11
N ARG A 48 -2.02 0.70 -10.34
CA ARG A 48 -1.51 1.72 -9.42
C ARG A 48 -2.52 2.85 -9.22
N GLN A 49 -3.08 3.35 -10.31
CA GLN A 49 -4.08 4.42 -10.23
C GLN A 49 -5.35 3.95 -9.55
N ARG A 50 -5.83 2.76 -9.88
CA ARG A 50 -7.02 2.19 -9.25
C ARG A 50 -6.81 1.97 -7.75
N ILE A 51 -5.64 1.49 -7.34
CA ILE A 51 -5.31 1.31 -5.92
C ILE A 51 -5.37 2.64 -5.18
N VAL A 52 -4.76 3.69 -5.75
CA VAL A 52 -4.80 5.03 -5.15
C VAL A 52 -6.24 5.51 -5.00
N ASP A 53 -7.06 5.36 -6.04
CA ASP A 53 -8.46 5.77 -6.00
C ASP A 53 -9.26 5.01 -4.95
N GLU A 54 -9.06 3.71 -4.84
CA GLU A 54 -9.77 2.88 -3.85
C GLU A 54 -9.33 3.18 -2.42
N VAL A 55 -8.04 3.40 -2.19
CA VAL A 55 -7.55 3.81 -0.86
C VAL A 55 -8.11 5.17 -0.47
N ASN A 56 -8.12 6.12 -1.39
CA ASN A 56 -8.71 7.45 -1.13
C ASN A 56 -10.19 7.35 -0.79
N ALA A 57 -10.94 6.48 -1.46
CA ALA A 57 -12.35 6.25 -1.15
C ALA A 57 -12.52 5.67 0.25
N LEU A 58 -11.70 4.70 0.63
CA LEU A 58 -11.79 4.04 1.94
C LEU A 58 -11.38 4.94 3.10
N CYS A 59 -10.40 5.82 2.91
CA CYS A 59 -9.94 6.72 3.98
C CYS A 59 -10.66 8.08 3.98
N GLY A 60 -11.58 8.31 3.04
CA GLY A 60 -12.29 9.58 2.93
C GLY A 60 -11.39 10.76 2.58
N GLY A 61 -10.28 10.52 1.91
CA GLY A 61 -9.33 11.56 1.51
C GLY A 61 -8.38 12.04 2.61
N VAL A 62 -8.39 11.38 3.78
CA VAL A 62 -7.50 11.70 4.90
C VAL A 62 -6.79 10.45 5.36
N LEU A 63 -5.47 10.47 5.32
CA LEU A 63 -4.63 9.33 5.69
C LEU A 63 -3.55 9.78 6.68
N ASP A 64 -3.47 9.11 7.81
CA ASP A 64 -2.52 9.49 8.87
C ASP A 64 -1.13 8.90 8.68
N GLY A 65 -1.02 7.82 7.94
CA GLY A 65 0.26 7.20 7.65
C GLY A 65 0.22 6.26 6.46
N LEU A 66 1.38 6.02 5.90
CA LEU A 66 1.59 5.07 4.80
C LEU A 66 2.85 4.26 5.09
N VAL A 67 2.72 2.94 5.08
CA VAL A 67 3.85 2.02 5.27
C VAL A 67 4.01 1.18 4.01
N PRO A 68 4.94 1.51 3.12
CA PRO A 68 5.14 0.77 1.87
C PRO A 68 6.03 -0.45 2.09
N CYS A 69 5.42 -1.57 2.41
CA CYS A 69 6.11 -2.86 2.56
C CYS A 69 6.03 -3.75 1.33
N ALA A 70 5.21 -3.39 0.33
CA ALA A 70 5.10 -4.19 -0.88
C ALA A 70 6.41 -4.17 -1.67
N GLY A 71 6.87 -5.34 -2.08
CA GLY A 71 8.07 -5.45 -2.86
C GLY A 71 8.30 -6.89 -3.30
N VAL A 72 9.16 -7.05 -4.28
CA VAL A 72 9.60 -8.35 -4.78
C VAL A 72 11.12 -8.38 -4.84
N SER A 73 11.70 -9.58 -4.85
CA SER A 73 13.14 -9.76 -4.91
C SER A 73 13.47 -10.99 -5.76
N THR A 74 14.74 -11.32 -5.87
CA THR A 74 15.13 -12.55 -6.57
C THR A 74 14.37 -13.75 -6.01
N PRO A 75 13.96 -14.74 -6.86
CA PRO A 75 14.42 -14.95 -8.24
C PRO A 75 13.54 -14.32 -9.33
N VAL A 76 12.73 -13.29 -9.04
CA VAL A 76 11.93 -12.65 -10.09
C VAL A 76 12.82 -11.81 -11.02
N PRO A 77 12.37 -11.51 -12.27
CA PRO A 77 13.16 -10.69 -13.20
C PRO A 77 13.46 -9.29 -12.65
N ASN A 78 14.63 -8.74 -12.94
CA ASN A 78 15.04 -7.42 -12.49
C ASN A 78 14.07 -6.32 -12.90
N GLU A 79 13.50 -6.42 -14.09
CA GLU A 79 12.50 -5.45 -14.57
C GLU A 79 11.28 -5.40 -13.64
N LEU A 80 10.81 -6.57 -13.19
CA LEU A 80 9.67 -6.64 -12.27
C LEU A 80 10.03 -6.04 -10.91
N ILE A 81 11.25 -6.26 -10.43
CA ILE A 81 11.74 -5.68 -9.17
C ILE A 81 11.66 -4.16 -9.25
N VAL A 82 12.13 -3.56 -10.33
CA VAL A 82 12.09 -2.10 -10.52
C VAL A 82 10.66 -1.60 -10.63
N ARG A 83 9.81 -2.28 -11.39
CA ARG A 83 8.41 -1.88 -11.57
C ARG A 83 7.63 -1.88 -10.25
N VAL A 84 7.82 -2.88 -9.42
CA VAL A 84 7.10 -2.98 -8.13
C VAL A 84 7.78 -2.13 -7.06
N ASN A 85 9.08 -2.33 -6.82
CA ASN A 85 9.75 -1.75 -5.66
C ASN A 85 10.01 -0.26 -5.82
N PHE A 86 10.25 0.22 -7.04
CA PHE A 86 10.48 1.63 -7.29
C PHE A 86 9.26 2.34 -7.85
N TYR A 87 8.86 2.00 -9.07
CA TYR A 87 7.76 2.72 -9.73
C TYR A 87 6.42 2.50 -9.04
N GLY A 88 6.15 1.29 -8.55
CA GLY A 88 4.94 0.98 -7.81
C GLY A 88 4.85 1.78 -6.52
N THR A 89 5.90 1.76 -5.72
CA THR A 89 5.97 2.50 -4.46
C THR A 89 5.88 4.00 -4.70
N LEU A 90 6.59 4.52 -5.69
CA LEU A 90 6.57 5.94 -6.02
C LEU A 90 5.15 6.40 -6.42
N ALA A 91 4.45 5.61 -7.22
CA ALA A 91 3.09 5.92 -7.64
C ALA A 91 2.13 5.99 -6.45
N ILE A 92 2.24 5.06 -5.51
CA ILE A 92 1.39 5.03 -4.31
C ILE A 92 1.70 6.23 -3.41
N VAL A 93 2.97 6.53 -3.15
CA VAL A 93 3.37 7.67 -2.32
C VAL A 93 2.87 8.98 -2.95
N ASN A 94 3.11 9.18 -4.24
CA ASN A 94 2.67 10.41 -4.92
C ASN A 94 1.15 10.52 -5.00
N GLY A 95 0.46 9.42 -5.28
CA GLY A 95 -0.99 9.41 -5.40
C GLY A 95 -1.72 9.63 -4.08
N LEU A 96 -1.15 9.17 -2.97
CA LEU A 96 -1.73 9.32 -1.63
C LEU A 96 -1.22 10.55 -0.89
N ARG A 97 -0.26 11.28 -1.45
CA ARG A 97 0.31 12.46 -0.82
C ARG A 97 -0.75 13.50 -0.39
N PRO A 98 -1.75 13.85 -1.23
CA PRO A 98 -2.79 14.79 -0.80
C PRO A 98 -3.55 14.33 0.44
N ALA A 99 -3.85 13.03 0.55
CA ALA A 99 -4.53 12.47 1.73
C ALA A 99 -3.61 12.50 2.96
N LEU A 100 -2.32 12.21 2.78
CA LEU A 100 -1.33 12.27 3.86
C LEU A 100 -1.14 13.69 4.40
N GLU A 101 -1.19 14.70 3.54
CA GLU A 101 -1.05 16.09 3.95
C GLU A 101 -2.22 16.59 4.79
N LYS A 102 -3.37 15.94 4.71
CA LYS A 102 -4.56 16.25 5.50
C LYS A 102 -4.63 15.50 6.83
N GLY A 103 -3.82 14.46 6.93
CA GLY A 103 -3.78 13.61 8.12
C GLY A 103 -3.03 14.19 9.32
#